data_69e71f43f297c27348fb1cbf6e8fe52b
#
_entry.id   69e71f43f297c27348fb1cbf6e8fe52b
#
_cell.length_a   1.000
_cell.length_b   1.000
_cell.length_c   1.000
_cell.angle_alpha   90.00
_cell.angle_beta   90.00
_cell.angle_gamma   90.00
#
_symmetry.space_group_name_H-M   'P 1'
#
loop_
_entity.id
_entity.type
_entity.pdbx_description
1 polymer ?
#
loop_
_entity_poly.entity_id
_entity_poly.type
_entity_poly.pdbx_seq_one_letter_code
_entity_poly.pdbx_strand_id
1 'polypeptide(L)'
;EKIRFMLSAQVDNGGGLPLVRFDHEERAGHEGTPDDPDYVRETGHPAYRADDALWLFPTVYKYISETGNLDFMDEEITWSNIEKKATVYEHLQKAIDFSMNHLGPHGLPAGLHADWNDCLRLGAQGESSFVALQLYYAFTIMRYFAEKKNDTEYIAYLDKTQKEIGDKINDLWWEDDRYNRGFKDTGELIGSKNDPEASMWLNPQTWAVISGHASKEQAEIAMESVERELNTAYGAKVMAPSYVDHYFDGALAGLFPPSTKENGGIFSQTQGWLILAEALMGHGDK
;
A
#
# COMPACT_ATOMS: atom_id res chain seq x y z
N GLU A 1 9.27 20.93 2.27
CA GLU A 1 8.75 21.08 3.64
C GLU A 1 7.82 19.93 4.02
N LYS A 2 6.72 19.68 3.28
CA LYS A 2 5.77 18.58 3.58
C LYS A 2 6.43 17.19 3.62
N ILE A 3 7.37 16.91 2.73
CA ILE A 3 8.09 15.63 2.70
C ILE A 3 8.92 15.44 3.98
N ARG A 4 9.64 16.48 4.42
CA ARG A 4 10.38 16.45 5.68
C ARG A 4 9.47 16.19 6.88
N PHE A 5 8.30 16.79 6.87
CA PHE A 5 7.28 16.56 7.89
C PHE A 5 6.79 15.11 7.89
N MET A 6 6.49 14.53 6.72
CA MET A 6 6.09 13.12 6.61
C MET A 6 7.20 12.18 7.10
N LEU A 7 8.46 12.45 6.73
CA LEU A 7 9.60 11.67 7.22
C LEU A 7 9.76 11.79 8.73
N SER A 8 9.56 12.99 9.30
CA SER A 8 9.62 13.19 10.76
C SER A 8 8.47 12.53 11.54
N ALA A 9 7.43 12.08 10.84
CA ALA A 9 6.33 11.29 11.39
C ALA A 9 6.62 9.77 11.38
N GLN A 10 7.75 9.35 10.82
CA GLN A 10 8.15 7.95 10.81
C GLN A 10 8.79 7.57 12.15
N VAL A 11 8.43 6.40 12.68
CA VAL A 11 9.02 5.80 13.87
C VAL A 11 10.32 5.09 13.51
N ASP A 12 11.27 4.95 14.43
CA ASP A 12 12.60 4.37 14.17
C ASP A 12 12.58 2.88 13.77
N ASN A 13 11.46 2.18 13.98
CA ASN A 13 11.23 0.85 13.43
C ASN A 13 10.85 0.86 11.94
N GLY A 14 10.60 2.03 11.35
CA GLY A 14 10.26 2.24 9.95
C GLY A 14 8.76 2.45 9.67
N GLY A 15 7.88 2.22 10.64
CA GLY A 15 6.44 2.45 10.51
C GLY A 15 6.09 3.95 10.44
N GLY A 16 5.07 4.29 9.68
CA GLY A 16 4.49 5.63 9.65
C GLY A 16 3.46 5.82 10.76
N LEU A 17 3.39 7.02 11.34
CA LEU A 17 2.32 7.33 12.28
C LEU A 17 0.98 7.45 11.55
N PRO A 18 -0.07 6.74 11.98
CA PRO A 18 -1.32 6.62 11.23
C PRO A 18 -2.13 7.92 11.18
N LEU A 19 -1.98 8.80 12.15
CA LEU A 19 -2.64 10.11 12.17
C LEU A 19 -1.65 11.16 12.62
N VAL A 20 -1.26 12.02 11.71
CA VAL A 20 -0.29 13.08 11.97
C VAL A 20 -1.02 14.42 12.04
N ARG A 21 -0.96 15.07 13.20
CA ARG A 21 -1.43 16.45 13.33
C ARG A 21 -0.46 17.38 12.63
N PHE A 22 -0.98 18.14 11.68
CA PHE A 22 -0.25 19.21 11.06
C PHE A 22 -0.35 20.45 11.95
N ASP A 23 0.46 20.48 13.00
CA ASP A 23 0.68 21.69 13.80
C ASP A 23 2.03 22.29 13.42
N HIS A 24 2.04 23.58 13.12
CA HIS A 24 3.25 24.29 12.71
C HIS A 24 4.26 24.48 13.84
N GLU A 25 3.87 24.23 15.08
CA GLU A 25 4.67 24.46 16.27
C GLU A 25 5.15 23.16 16.94
N GLU A 26 4.58 22.00 16.60
CA GLU A 26 4.90 20.72 17.24
C GLU A 26 5.40 19.68 16.20
N ARG A 27 6.19 18.72 16.68
CA ARG A 27 6.54 17.53 15.89
C ARG A 27 5.28 16.77 15.52
N ALA A 28 5.34 16.13 14.37
CA ALA A 28 4.34 15.14 14.00
C ALA A 28 4.14 14.16 15.17
N GLY A 29 2.94 14.10 15.70
CA GLY A 29 2.60 13.27 16.84
C GLY A 29 1.24 12.62 16.68
N HIS A 30 1.06 11.50 17.35
CA HIS A 30 -0.19 10.76 17.42
C HIS A 30 -0.61 10.62 18.87
N GLU A 31 -1.92 10.66 19.15
CA GLU A 31 -2.44 10.30 20.46
C GLU A 31 -2.36 8.77 20.62
N GLY A 32 -1.46 8.30 21.46
CA GLY A 32 -1.16 6.90 21.69
C GLY A 32 0.11 6.43 20.97
N THR A 33 0.59 5.28 21.36
CA THR A 33 1.74 4.63 20.73
C THR A 33 1.26 3.50 19.85
N PRO A 34 1.62 3.49 18.55
CA PRO A 34 1.25 2.38 17.65
C PRO A 34 1.72 1.00 18.14
N ASP A 35 2.77 0.96 18.96
CA ASP A 35 3.32 -0.25 19.57
C ASP A 35 2.80 -0.51 21.00
N ASP A 36 1.63 0.02 21.38
CA ASP A 36 1.02 -0.22 22.70
C ASP A 36 0.93 -1.72 22.96
N PRO A 37 1.59 -2.24 24.03
CA PRO A 37 1.61 -3.69 24.30
C PRO A 37 0.22 -4.28 24.59
N ASP A 38 -0.70 -3.50 25.12
CA ASP A 38 -2.06 -3.94 25.40
C ASP A 38 -2.84 -4.09 24.12
N TYR A 39 -2.71 -3.14 23.20
CA TYR A 39 -3.29 -3.23 21.86
C TYR A 39 -2.74 -4.44 21.10
N VAL A 40 -1.40 -4.61 21.08
CA VAL A 40 -0.76 -5.77 20.40
C VAL A 40 -1.23 -7.10 21.00
N ARG A 41 -1.40 -7.17 22.32
CA ARG A 41 -1.90 -8.37 22.99
C ARG A 41 -3.35 -8.69 22.60
N GLU A 42 -4.18 -7.65 22.43
CA GLU A 42 -5.62 -7.83 22.12
C GLU A 42 -5.84 -8.14 20.63
N THR A 43 -5.08 -7.52 19.74
CA THR A 43 -5.31 -7.61 18.29
C THR A 43 -4.36 -8.55 17.57
N GLY A 44 -3.21 -8.88 18.17
CA GLY A 44 -2.16 -9.69 17.57
C GLY A 44 -1.24 -8.94 16.58
N HIS A 45 -1.43 -7.61 16.44
CA HIS A 45 -0.62 -6.76 15.56
C HIS A 45 -0.51 -5.34 16.12
N PRO A 46 0.52 -4.55 15.75
CA PRO A 46 0.62 -3.15 16.14
C PRO A 46 -0.44 -2.29 15.44
N ALA A 47 -0.74 -1.11 16.01
CA ALA A 47 -1.75 -0.19 15.51
C ALA A 47 -1.32 0.63 14.28
N TYR A 48 -0.26 0.24 13.59
CA TYR A 48 0.15 0.86 12.33
C TYR A 48 -0.80 0.52 11.19
N ARG A 49 -0.99 1.45 10.26
CA ARG A 49 -1.45 1.12 8.93
C ARG A 49 -0.31 0.53 8.11
N ALA A 50 -0.62 -0.50 7.34
CA ALA A 50 0.39 -1.27 6.64
C ALA A 50 1.05 -0.50 5.48
N ASP A 51 0.38 0.52 4.95
CA ASP A 51 0.80 1.29 3.79
C ASP A 51 1.40 2.67 4.09
N ASP A 52 1.26 3.20 5.32
CA ASP A 52 1.63 4.59 5.64
C ASP A 52 3.09 4.91 5.26
N ALA A 53 4.04 4.07 5.63
CA ALA A 53 5.45 4.29 5.32
C ALA A 53 5.79 4.12 3.83
N LEU A 54 4.99 3.34 3.09
CA LEU A 54 5.22 3.09 1.67
C LEU A 54 4.89 4.29 0.78
N TRP A 55 4.07 5.24 1.26
CA TRP A 55 3.79 6.49 0.55
C TRP A 55 4.99 7.44 0.47
N LEU A 56 6.02 7.22 1.28
CA LEU A 56 7.26 7.99 1.21
C LEU A 56 7.99 7.78 -0.13
N PHE A 57 7.95 6.57 -0.70
CA PHE A 57 8.68 6.24 -1.92
C PHE A 57 8.24 7.04 -3.14
N PRO A 58 6.97 7.00 -3.58
CA PRO A 58 6.53 7.82 -4.71
C PRO A 58 6.68 9.31 -4.43
N THR A 59 6.51 9.75 -3.18
CA THR A 59 6.60 11.16 -2.79
C THR A 59 8.04 11.68 -2.92
N VAL A 60 9.03 10.96 -2.38
CA VAL A 60 10.46 11.32 -2.48
C VAL A 60 10.95 11.20 -3.92
N TYR A 61 10.56 10.11 -4.61
CA TYR A 61 10.93 9.90 -6.00
C TYR A 61 10.44 11.04 -6.92
N LYS A 62 9.18 11.44 -6.81
CA LYS A 62 8.62 12.55 -7.59
C LYS A 62 9.31 13.87 -7.28
N TYR A 63 9.59 14.15 -6.01
CA TYR A 63 10.34 15.35 -5.64
C TYR A 63 11.72 15.40 -6.30
N ILE A 64 12.48 14.31 -6.22
CA ILE A 64 13.82 14.24 -6.80
C ILE A 64 13.76 14.29 -8.34
N SER A 65 12.77 13.60 -8.94
CA SER A 65 12.58 13.63 -10.40
C SER A 65 12.28 15.04 -10.94
N GLU A 66 11.49 15.83 -10.20
CA GLU A 66 11.13 17.19 -10.61
C GLU A 66 12.23 18.21 -10.35
N THR A 67 13.00 18.05 -9.27
CA THR A 67 13.99 19.05 -8.86
C THR A 67 15.41 18.73 -9.28
N GLY A 68 15.71 17.46 -9.59
CA GLY A 68 17.08 16.95 -9.79
C GLY A 68 17.91 16.91 -8.50
N ASN A 69 17.31 17.19 -7.33
CA ASN A 69 18.02 17.30 -6.06
C ASN A 69 18.28 15.94 -5.43
N LEU A 70 19.31 15.24 -5.89
CA LEU A 70 19.75 13.96 -5.31
C LEU A 70 20.33 14.11 -3.89
N ASP A 71 20.88 15.27 -3.54
CA ASP A 71 21.45 15.52 -2.20
C ASP A 71 20.38 15.43 -1.10
N PHE A 72 19.11 15.53 -1.47
CA PHE A 72 18.00 15.33 -0.54
C PHE A 72 18.02 13.94 0.12
N MET A 73 18.60 12.93 -0.54
CA MET A 73 18.76 11.59 0.03
C MET A 73 19.72 11.56 1.24
N ASP A 74 20.61 12.53 1.36
CA ASP A 74 21.59 12.66 2.44
C ASP A 74 21.14 13.60 3.55
N GLU A 75 19.97 14.23 3.39
CA GLU A 75 19.42 15.11 4.42
C GLU A 75 19.00 14.29 5.65
N GLU A 76 19.44 14.74 6.83
CA GLU A 76 19.13 14.09 8.11
C GLU A 76 17.81 14.58 8.69
N ILE A 77 16.87 13.65 8.94
CA ILE A 77 15.58 13.89 9.56
C ILE A 77 15.49 13.14 10.88
N THR A 78 14.88 13.76 11.89
CA THR A 78 14.68 13.15 13.21
C THR A 78 13.50 12.17 13.17
N TRP A 79 13.65 10.98 13.77
CA TRP A 79 12.54 10.05 14.01
C TRP A 79 11.48 10.65 14.94
N SER A 80 10.22 10.23 14.79
CA SER A 80 9.12 10.78 15.62
C SER A 80 9.22 10.42 17.10
N ASN A 81 9.74 9.24 17.42
CA ASN A 81 9.74 8.66 18.76
C ASN A 81 11.07 8.79 19.52
N ILE A 82 12.16 9.14 18.84
CA ILE A 82 13.50 9.29 19.46
C ILE A 82 14.24 10.53 18.93
N GLU A 83 15.15 11.08 19.75
CA GLU A 83 15.99 12.24 19.40
C GLU A 83 17.17 11.89 18.47
N LYS A 84 17.04 10.81 17.68
CA LYS A 84 18.07 10.39 16.72
C LYS A 84 17.64 10.78 15.30
N LYS A 85 18.62 11.17 14.49
CA LYS A 85 18.42 11.45 13.08
C LYS A 85 18.91 10.29 12.21
N ALA A 86 18.34 10.20 11.04
CA ALA A 86 18.79 9.34 9.96
C ALA A 86 18.64 10.09 8.63
N THR A 87 19.39 9.68 7.63
CA THR A 87 19.24 10.23 6.28
C THR A 87 17.89 9.83 5.67
N VAL A 88 17.42 10.61 4.70
CA VAL A 88 16.21 10.24 3.93
C VAL A 88 16.37 8.83 3.33
N TYR A 89 17.57 8.48 2.87
CA TYR A 89 17.88 7.14 2.35
C TYR A 89 17.63 6.06 3.41
N GLU A 90 18.13 6.24 4.63
CA GLU A 90 17.94 5.32 5.76
C GLU A 90 16.46 5.25 6.20
N HIS A 91 15.73 6.37 6.16
CA HIS A 91 14.29 6.39 6.39
C HIS A 91 13.54 5.48 5.41
N LEU A 92 13.90 5.52 4.12
CA LEU A 92 13.31 4.65 3.11
C LEU A 92 13.72 3.18 3.30
N GLN A 93 14.99 2.90 3.64
CA GLN A 93 15.41 1.53 3.99
C GLN A 93 14.59 0.97 5.15
N LYS A 94 14.39 1.76 6.20
CA LYS A 94 13.59 1.39 7.36
C LYS A 94 12.11 1.16 7.04
N ALA A 95 11.54 1.89 6.09
CA ALA A 95 10.17 1.64 5.63
C ALA A 95 10.03 0.26 4.94
N ILE A 96 11.03 -0.16 4.16
CA ILE A 96 11.09 -1.52 3.60
C ILE A 96 11.27 -2.56 4.71
N ASP A 97 12.21 -2.34 5.63
CA ASP A 97 12.43 -3.23 6.78
C ASP A 97 11.15 -3.42 7.58
N PHE A 98 10.38 -2.36 7.82
CA PHE A 98 9.12 -2.43 8.53
C PHE A 98 8.14 -3.39 7.84
N SER A 99 7.91 -3.22 6.54
CA SER A 99 7.01 -4.10 5.79
C SER A 99 7.50 -5.54 5.76
N MET A 100 8.82 -5.75 5.60
CA MET A 100 9.42 -7.08 5.58
C MET A 100 9.45 -7.78 6.95
N ASN A 101 9.39 -7.02 8.04
CA ASN A 101 9.27 -7.56 9.40
C ASN A 101 7.82 -7.86 9.81
N HIS A 102 6.84 -7.43 9.00
CA HIS A 102 5.41 -7.66 9.24
C HIS A 102 4.79 -8.42 8.06
N LEU A 103 5.23 -9.65 7.86
CA LEU A 103 4.70 -10.55 6.85
C LEU A 103 3.71 -11.54 7.48
N GLY A 104 2.66 -11.86 6.74
CA GLY A 104 1.72 -12.91 7.10
C GLY A 104 2.22 -14.33 6.75
N PRO A 105 1.38 -15.35 6.89
CA PRO A 105 1.76 -16.76 6.75
C PRO A 105 2.32 -17.16 5.38
N HIS A 106 1.90 -16.47 4.30
CA HIS A 106 2.40 -16.73 2.95
C HIS A 106 3.68 -15.94 2.65
N GLY A 107 4.14 -15.11 3.60
CA GLY A 107 5.30 -14.24 3.46
C GLY A 107 5.04 -13.06 2.54
N LEU A 108 3.83 -12.53 2.60
CA LEU A 108 3.38 -11.28 1.98
C LEU A 108 3.02 -10.27 3.08
N PRO A 109 3.01 -8.95 2.80
CA PRO A 109 2.75 -7.94 3.81
C PRO A 109 1.41 -8.12 4.51
N ALA A 110 1.45 -8.13 5.85
CA ALA A 110 0.26 -8.17 6.68
C ALA A 110 -0.56 -6.88 6.54
N GLY A 111 -1.88 -7.01 6.70
CA GLY A 111 -2.80 -5.87 6.66
C GLY A 111 -2.71 -4.95 7.88
N LEU A 112 -2.13 -5.43 8.98
CA LEU A 112 -2.03 -4.75 10.27
C LEU A 112 -3.37 -4.19 10.74
N HIS A 113 -3.38 -2.96 11.29
CA HIS A 113 -4.63 -2.31 11.70
C HIS A 113 -5.58 -2.06 10.50
N ALA A 114 -5.04 -1.61 9.40
CA ALA A 114 -5.69 -1.44 8.09
C ALA A 114 -4.63 -1.07 7.04
N ASP A 115 -4.99 -1.09 5.77
CA ASP A 115 -4.28 -0.37 4.71
C ASP A 115 -5.04 0.94 4.38
N TRP A 116 -4.88 1.50 3.18
CA TRP A 116 -5.62 2.68 2.71
C TRP A 116 -7.14 2.56 2.93
N ASN A 117 -7.67 1.35 2.87
CA ASN A 117 -9.08 1.10 3.18
C ASN A 117 -9.24 0.86 4.69
N ASP A 118 -9.54 1.92 5.42
CA ASP A 118 -9.76 1.89 6.88
C ASP A 118 -10.86 0.92 7.33
N CYS A 119 -11.75 0.56 6.41
CA CYS A 119 -12.88 -0.31 6.66
C CYS A 119 -12.62 -1.77 6.28
N LEU A 120 -11.37 -2.13 5.96
CA LEU A 120 -10.96 -3.50 5.66
C LEU A 120 -9.88 -3.94 6.63
N ARG A 121 -10.27 -4.70 7.65
CA ARG A 121 -9.41 -5.28 8.66
C ARG A 121 -9.25 -6.77 8.40
N LEU A 122 -8.04 -7.16 8.03
CA LEU A 122 -7.77 -8.52 7.60
C LEU A 122 -7.46 -9.48 8.76
N GLY A 123 -7.28 -8.94 9.98
CA GLY A 123 -6.88 -9.68 11.17
C GLY A 123 -5.35 -9.79 11.31
N ALA A 124 -4.91 -10.44 12.39
CA ALA A 124 -3.50 -10.46 12.79
C ALA A 124 -2.58 -11.17 11.78
N GLN A 125 -3.10 -12.13 11.03
CA GLN A 125 -2.38 -12.94 10.04
C GLN A 125 -2.83 -12.63 8.60
N GLY A 126 -3.80 -11.74 8.42
CA GLY A 126 -4.30 -11.39 7.09
C GLY A 126 -3.27 -10.60 6.28
N GLU A 127 -3.26 -10.79 4.97
CA GLU A 127 -2.28 -10.21 4.04
C GLU A 127 -2.97 -9.35 2.99
N SER A 128 -2.40 -8.18 2.69
CA SER A 128 -2.96 -7.22 1.74
C SER A 128 -2.20 -7.22 0.40
N SER A 129 -2.89 -7.53 -0.69
CA SER A 129 -2.32 -7.43 -2.04
C SER A 129 -1.98 -6.00 -2.43
N PHE A 130 -2.78 -5.05 -1.98
CA PHE A 130 -2.52 -3.63 -2.20
C PHE A 130 -1.19 -3.19 -1.57
N VAL A 131 -0.95 -3.57 -0.32
CA VAL A 131 0.33 -3.26 0.37
C VAL A 131 1.50 -4.00 -0.28
N ALA A 132 1.31 -5.24 -0.71
CA ALA A 132 2.35 -6.00 -1.41
C ALA A 132 2.75 -5.35 -2.74
N LEU A 133 1.79 -4.81 -3.50
CA LEU A 133 2.06 -4.09 -4.74
C LEU A 133 2.72 -2.73 -4.50
N GLN A 134 2.36 -2.04 -3.41
CA GLN A 134 3.08 -0.84 -2.99
C GLN A 134 4.51 -1.14 -2.56
N LEU A 135 4.74 -2.23 -1.82
CA LEU A 135 6.08 -2.68 -1.45
C LEU A 135 6.90 -3.06 -2.70
N TYR A 136 6.28 -3.74 -3.67
CA TYR A 136 6.92 -4.02 -4.96
C TYR A 136 7.38 -2.74 -5.67
N TYR A 137 6.54 -1.70 -5.66
CA TYR A 137 6.89 -0.39 -6.20
C TYR A 137 8.00 0.29 -5.40
N ALA A 138 7.96 0.18 -4.08
CA ALA A 138 9.00 0.70 -3.19
C ALA A 138 10.38 0.09 -3.49
N PHE A 139 10.46 -1.21 -3.75
CA PHE A 139 11.70 -1.87 -4.20
C PHE A 139 12.23 -1.26 -5.50
N THR A 140 11.37 -1.03 -6.50
CA THR A 140 11.75 -0.42 -7.77
C THR A 140 12.35 0.97 -7.57
N ILE A 141 11.69 1.80 -6.78
CA ILE A 141 12.17 3.17 -6.47
C ILE A 141 13.46 3.12 -5.66
N MET A 142 13.51 2.27 -4.65
CA MET A 142 14.68 2.17 -3.78
C MET A 142 15.91 1.63 -4.52
N ARG A 143 15.71 0.70 -5.46
CA ARG A 143 16.76 0.22 -6.35
C ARG A 143 17.38 1.36 -7.17
N TYR A 144 16.54 2.26 -7.73
CA TYR A 144 17.03 3.45 -8.42
C TYR A 144 17.89 4.33 -7.48
N PHE A 145 17.47 4.56 -6.24
CA PHE A 145 18.24 5.34 -5.28
C PHE A 145 19.53 4.65 -4.85
N ALA A 146 19.49 3.33 -4.64
CA ALA A 146 20.68 2.53 -4.30
C ALA A 146 21.72 2.57 -5.44
N GLU A 147 21.30 2.58 -6.71
CA GLU A 147 22.19 2.79 -7.86
C GLU A 147 22.88 4.16 -7.80
N LYS A 148 22.16 5.23 -7.44
CA LYS A 148 22.74 6.57 -7.28
C LYS A 148 23.73 6.66 -6.13
N LYS A 149 23.55 5.83 -5.10
CA LYS A 149 24.43 5.72 -3.93
C LYS A 149 25.56 4.70 -4.14
N ASN A 150 25.59 3.94 -5.24
CA ASN A 150 26.50 2.83 -5.50
C ASN A 150 26.44 1.73 -4.42
N ASP A 151 25.24 1.53 -3.82
CA ASP A 151 24.99 0.53 -2.78
C ASP A 151 24.67 -0.83 -3.41
N THR A 152 25.71 -1.49 -3.90
CA THR A 152 25.59 -2.75 -4.67
C THR A 152 25.08 -3.91 -3.84
N GLU A 153 25.36 -3.94 -2.53
CA GLU A 153 24.86 -4.98 -1.63
C GLU A 153 23.35 -4.85 -1.45
N TYR A 154 22.87 -3.63 -1.23
CA TYR A 154 21.46 -3.38 -1.08
C TYR A 154 20.68 -3.59 -2.38
N ILE A 155 21.25 -3.26 -3.54
CA ILE A 155 20.66 -3.60 -4.85
C ILE A 155 20.44 -5.10 -4.97
N ALA A 156 21.43 -5.93 -4.62
CA ALA A 156 21.29 -7.39 -4.70
C ALA A 156 20.18 -7.91 -3.76
N TYR A 157 20.04 -7.33 -2.57
CA TYR A 157 18.94 -7.62 -1.63
C TYR A 157 17.60 -7.25 -2.24
N LEU A 158 17.46 -6.04 -2.79
CA LEU A 158 16.21 -5.54 -3.39
C LEU A 158 15.78 -6.40 -4.57
N ASP A 159 16.69 -6.71 -5.50
CA ASP A 159 16.41 -7.53 -6.69
C ASP A 159 15.90 -8.92 -6.30
N LYS A 160 16.55 -9.55 -5.32
CA LYS A 160 16.12 -10.86 -4.82
C LYS A 160 14.74 -10.79 -4.15
N THR A 161 14.55 -9.85 -3.24
CA THR A 161 13.33 -9.74 -2.44
C THR A 161 12.14 -9.33 -3.30
N GLN A 162 12.34 -8.38 -4.24
CA GLN A 162 11.31 -7.98 -5.18
C GLN A 162 10.83 -9.14 -6.03
N LYS A 163 11.77 -9.99 -6.51
CA LYS A 163 11.41 -11.19 -7.26
C LYS A 163 10.58 -12.16 -6.42
N GLU A 164 11.01 -12.45 -5.19
CA GLU A 164 10.30 -13.36 -4.28
C GLU A 164 8.87 -12.89 -3.96
N ILE A 165 8.70 -11.60 -3.70
CA ILE A 165 7.38 -10.98 -3.47
C ILE A 165 6.53 -11.02 -4.75
N GLY A 166 7.12 -10.69 -5.89
CA GLY A 166 6.41 -10.71 -7.18
C GLY A 166 5.94 -12.09 -7.58
N ASP A 167 6.78 -13.12 -7.43
CA ASP A 167 6.39 -14.51 -7.69
C ASP A 167 5.17 -14.90 -6.82
N LYS A 168 5.19 -14.57 -5.53
CA LYS A 168 4.07 -14.87 -4.62
C LYS A 168 2.79 -14.11 -4.96
N ILE A 169 2.88 -12.83 -5.38
CA ILE A 169 1.71 -12.06 -5.82
C ILE A 169 1.03 -12.76 -7.01
N ASN A 170 1.81 -13.21 -7.98
CA ASN A 170 1.27 -13.94 -9.13
C ASN A 170 0.68 -15.29 -8.74
N ASP A 171 1.39 -16.07 -7.94
CA ASP A 171 0.99 -17.43 -7.60
C ASP A 171 -0.27 -17.47 -6.72
N LEU A 172 -0.46 -16.46 -5.86
CA LEU A 172 -1.49 -16.48 -4.83
C LEU A 172 -2.69 -15.57 -5.13
N TRP A 173 -2.50 -14.50 -5.89
CA TRP A 173 -3.53 -13.47 -6.07
C TRP A 173 -3.94 -13.18 -7.50
N TRP A 174 -3.19 -13.63 -8.51
CA TRP A 174 -3.65 -13.53 -9.89
C TRP A 174 -4.70 -14.63 -10.17
N GLU A 175 -5.93 -14.22 -10.47
CA GLU A 175 -7.06 -15.12 -10.73
C GLU A 175 -7.65 -14.83 -12.11
N ASP A 176 -7.03 -15.37 -13.15
CA ASP A 176 -7.45 -15.30 -14.55
C ASP A 176 -7.58 -13.88 -15.13
N ASP A 177 -8.41 -13.02 -14.51
CA ASP A 177 -8.76 -11.71 -15.03
C ASP A 177 -8.62 -10.56 -13.98
N ARG A 178 -8.13 -10.88 -12.79
CA ARG A 178 -7.99 -9.90 -11.70
C ARG A 178 -6.94 -10.31 -10.68
N TYR A 179 -6.46 -9.33 -9.91
CA TYR A 179 -5.74 -9.55 -8.67
C TYR A 179 -6.73 -9.53 -7.51
N ASN A 180 -6.72 -10.58 -6.68
CA ASN A 180 -7.52 -10.64 -5.47
C ASN A 180 -7.11 -9.55 -4.47
N ARG A 181 -7.98 -9.24 -3.50
CA ARG A 181 -7.75 -8.17 -2.52
C ARG A 181 -6.78 -8.57 -1.41
N GLY A 182 -6.70 -9.85 -1.08
CA GLY A 182 -5.82 -10.38 -0.04
C GLY A 182 -6.35 -11.63 0.63
N PHE A 183 -5.74 -11.97 1.77
CA PHE A 183 -6.19 -13.05 2.65
C PHE A 183 -6.71 -12.50 3.98
N LYS A 184 -7.80 -13.09 4.49
CA LYS A 184 -8.22 -12.90 5.87
C LYS A 184 -7.29 -13.65 6.83
N ASP A 185 -7.42 -13.34 8.10
CA ASP A 185 -6.74 -14.02 9.21
C ASP A 185 -6.96 -15.55 9.22
N THR A 186 -8.10 -15.99 8.71
CA THR A 186 -8.46 -17.40 8.56
C THR A 186 -7.79 -18.11 7.38
N GLY A 187 -7.04 -17.38 6.55
CA GLY A 187 -6.46 -17.86 5.29
C GLY A 187 -7.43 -17.87 4.10
N GLU A 188 -8.66 -17.39 4.29
CA GLU A 188 -9.61 -17.27 3.19
C GLU A 188 -9.24 -16.08 2.28
N LEU A 189 -9.36 -16.31 0.97
CA LEU A 189 -9.16 -15.30 -0.06
C LEU A 189 -10.32 -14.28 -0.05
N ILE A 190 -10.02 -13.03 -0.35
CA ILE A 190 -11.00 -11.96 -0.55
C ILE A 190 -10.79 -11.30 -1.90
N GLY A 191 -11.91 -10.91 -2.53
CA GLY A 191 -11.88 -10.31 -3.85
C GLY A 191 -11.71 -11.35 -4.96
N SER A 192 -12.05 -12.61 -4.69
CA SER A 192 -12.14 -13.67 -5.69
C SER A 192 -13.37 -13.47 -6.57
N LYS A 193 -13.27 -13.84 -7.83
CA LYS A 193 -14.41 -13.88 -8.77
C LYS A 193 -15.58 -14.77 -8.30
N ASN A 194 -15.31 -15.66 -7.32
CA ASN A 194 -16.30 -16.54 -6.73
C ASN A 194 -16.99 -15.92 -5.51
N ASP A 195 -16.55 -14.78 -5.02
CA ASP A 195 -17.18 -14.08 -3.92
C ASP A 195 -18.53 -13.51 -4.40
N PRO A 196 -19.63 -13.74 -3.67
CA PRO A 196 -20.95 -13.23 -4.06
C PRO A 196 -21.02 -11.70 -3.99
N GLU A 197 -20.22 -11.10 -3.13
CA GLU A 197 -20.06 -9.66 -2.92
C GLU A 197 -18.59 -9.29 -2.83
N ALA A 198 -18.25 -8.07 -3.18
CA ALA A 198 -16.87 -7.57 -3.19
C ALA A 198 -15.87 -8.43 -3.98
N SER A 199 -16.33 -9.02 -5.09
CA SER A 199 -15.51 -9.89 -5.95
C SER A 199 -14.50 -9.11 -6.80
N MET A 200 -14.67 -7.80 -6.97
CA MET A 200 -13.77 -6.94 -7.73
C MET A 200 -13.36 -5.71 -6.93
N TRP A 201 -12.07 -5.45 -6.86
CA TRP A 201 -11.47 -4.32 -6.13
C TRP A 201 -10.56 -3.51 -7.03
N LEU A 202 -10.70 -2.18 -7.00
CA LEU A 202 -9.92 -1.26 -7.84
C LEU A 202 -8.44 -1.17 -7.43
N ASN A 203 -8.18 -1.17 -6.12
CA ASN A 203 -6.83 -0.96 -5.59
C ASN A 203 -5.79 -1.94 -6.14
N PRO A 204 -5.96 -3.28 -6.08
CA PRO A 204 -4.94 -4.19 -6.57
C PRO A 204 -4.76 -4.12 -8.09
N GLN A 205 -5.81 -3.88 -8.86
CA GLN A 205 -5.70 -3.80 -10.32
C GLN A 205 -4.83 -2.61 -10.73
N THR A 206 -5.19 -1.42 -10.26
CA THR A 206 -4.46 -0.20 -10.60
C THR A 206 -3.02 -0.22 -10.10
N TRP A 207 -2.79 -0.74 -8.89
CA TRP A 207 -1.44 -0.81 -8.33
C TRP A 207 -0.57 -1.92 -8.91
N ALA A 208 -1.14 -2.99 -9.45
CA ALA A 208 -0.39 -3.96 -10.23
C ALA A 208 0.24 -3.32 -11.49
N VAL A 209 -0.50 -2.41 -12.12
CA VAL A 209 0.00 -1.61 -13.26
C VAL A 209 1.00 -0.54 -12.79
N ILE A 210 0.64 0.28 -11.81
CA ILE A 210 1.46 1.40 -11.31
C ILE A 210 2.82 0.91 -10.80
N SER A 211 2.84 -0.20 -10.09
CA SER A 211 4.08 -0.79 -9.56
C SER A 211 4.99 -1.40 -10.64
N GLY A 212 4.46 -1.65 -11.83
CA GLY A 212 5.14 -2.38 -12.89
C GLY A 212 5.23 -3.89 -12.62
N HIS A 213 4.41 -4.40 -11.68
CA HIS A 213 4.36 -5.84 -11.39
C HIS A 213 3.62 -6.62 -12.48
N ALA A 214 2.45 -6.14 -12.88
CA ALA A 214 1.66 -6.79 -13.92
C ALA A 214 2.43 -6.88 -15.24
N SER A 215 2.46 -8.05 -15.87
CA SER A 215 2.86 -8.17 -17.26
C SER A 215 1.91 -7.33 -18.14
N LYS A 216 2.34 -7.00 -19.36
CA LYS A 216 1.48 -6.24 -20.28
C LYS A 216 0.12 -6.92 -20.47
N GLU A 217 0.11 -8.24 -20.62
CA GLU A 217 -1.11 -9.02 -20.80
C GLU A 217 -2.01 -8.98 -19.56
N GLN A 218 -1.44 -9.17 -18.36
CA GLN A 218 -2.18 -9.08 -17.10
C GLN A 218 -2.75 -7.67 -16.88
N ALA A 219 -1.98 -6.64 -17.21
CA ALA A 219 -2.42 -5.26 -17.10
C ALA A 219 -3.66 -4.99 -17.98
N GLU A 220 -3.62 -5.38 -19.27
CA GLU A 220 -4.75 -5.22 -20.18
C GLU A 220 -5.99 -5.96 -19.66
N ILE A 221 -5.85 -7.22 -19.29
CA ILE A 221 -6.95 -8.05 -18.79
C ILE A 221 -7.55 -7.48 -17.50
N ALA A 222 -6.71 -7.10 -16.54
CA ALA A 222 -7.15 -6.53 -15.27
C ALA A 222 -7.89 -5.20 -15.46
N MET A 223 -7.39 -4.33 -16.35
CA MET A 223 -8.02 -3.03 -16.61
C MET A 223 -9.30 -3.16 -17.43
N GLU A 224 -9.41 -4.15 -18.35
CA GLU A 224 -10.69 -4.49 -18.99
C GLU A 224 -11.73 -4.97 -17.95
N SER A 225 -11.30 -5.70 -16.93
CA SER A 225 -12.18 -6.13 -15.85
C SER A 225 -12.63 -4.95 -14.96
N VAL A 226 -11.74 -3.99 -14.73
CA VAL A 226 -12.09 -2.71 -14.05
C VAL A 226 -13.16 -1.97 -14.85
N GLU A 227 -12.96 -1.81 -16.16
CA GLU A 227 -13.92 -1.15 -17.04
C GLU A 227 -15.30 -1.84 -16.99
N ARG A 228 -15.31 -3.16 -17.08
CA ARG A 228 -16.54 -3.97 -17.11
C ARG A 228 -17.30 -3.94 -15.78
N GLU A 229 -16.61 -3.99 -14.63
CA GLU A 229 -17.24 -4.27 -13.33
C GLU A 229 -17.31 -3.07 -12.40
N LEU A 230 -16.35 -2.15 -12.51
CA LEU A 230 -16.25 -1.01 -11.59
C LEU A 230 -16.62 0.33 -12.23
N ASN A 231 -16.42 0.48 -13.55
CA ASN A 231 -16.61 1.77 -14.19
C ASN A 231 -18.09 2.17 -14.26
N THR A 232 -18.35 3.46 -14.10
CA THR A 232 -19.68 4.07 -14.17
C THR A 232 -19.59 5.41 -14.91
N ALA A 233 -20.72 6.04 -15.21
CA ALA A 233 -20.75 7.38 -15.79
C ALA A 233 -20.11 8.47 -14.89
N TYR A 234 -19.79 8.15 -13.63
CA TYR A 234 -19.25 9.10 -12.63
C TYR A 234 -17.83 8.76 -12.16
N GLY A 235 -17.25 7.68 -12.65
CA GLY A 235 -15.97 7.14 -12.28
C GLY A 235 -16.04 5.69 -11.81
N ALA A 236 -14.92 5.10 -11.49
CA ALA A 236 -14.83 3.72 -11.05
C ALA A 236 -15.11 3.56 -9.54
N LYS A 237 -15.92 2.59 -9.19
CA LYS A 237 -16.15 2.20 -7.80
C LYS A 237 -14.88 1.60 -7.18
N VAL A 238 -14.72 1.76 -5.86
CA VAL A 238 -13.58 1.15 -5.15
C VAL A 238 -13.68 -0.36 -5.10
N MET A 239 -14.90 -0.91 -5.12
CA MET A 239 -15.17 -2.34 -5.18
C MET A 239 -16.61 -2.60 -5.67
N ALA A 240 -16.87 -3.79 -6.19
CA ALA A 240 -18.18 -4.29 -6.61
C ALA A 240 -18.24 -5.84 -6.59
N PRO A 241 -19.46 -6.44 -6.46
CA PRO A 241 -20.66 -5.80 -5.91
C PRO A 241 -20.45 -5.28 -4.49
N SER A 242 -21.23 -4.28 -4.08
CA SER A 242 -21.18 -3.79 -2.69
C SER A 242 -21.63 -4.89 -1.70
N TYR A 243 -21.09 -4.86 -0.50
CA TYR A 243 -21.54 -5.70 0.59
C TYR A 243 -22.99 -5.36 0.98
N VAL A 244 -23.81 -6.40 1.16
CA VAL A 244 -25.18 -6.34 1.65
C VAL A 244 -25.38 -7.38 2.74
N ASP A 245 -25.15 -8.66 2.43
CA ASP A 245 -25.45 -9.80 3.31
C ASP A 245 -24.21 -10.71 3.56
N HIS A 246 -23.18 -10.63 2.73
CA HIS A 246 -22.06 -11.59 2.70
C HIS A 246 -20.72 -10.95 3.08
N TYR A 247 -20.67 -10.24 4.21
CA TYR A 247 -19.43 -9.64 4.69
C TYR A 247 -18.97 -10.31 5.98
N PHE A 248 -17.66 -10.34 6.18
CA PHE A 248 -17.03 -10.84 7.41
C PHE A 248 -16.80 -9.72 8.42
N ASP A 249 -16.59 -10.05 9.69
CA ASP A 249 -16.47 -9.06 10.78
C ASP A 249 -15.41 -7.97 10.55
N GLY A 250 -14.32 -8.28 9.82
CA GLY A 250 -13.29 -7.32 9.42
C GLY A 250 -13.67 -6.40 8.26
N ALA A 251 -14.77 -6.69 7.53
CA ALA A 251 -15.25 -5.87 6.41
C ALA A 251 -16.22 -4.81 6.91
N LEU A 252 -15.71 -3.82 7.68
CA LEU A 252 -16.53 -2.73 8.23
C LEU A 252 -17.23 -1.90 7.15
N ALA A 253 -16.78 -2.00 5.90
CA ALA A 253 -17.46 -1.43 4.74
C ALA A 253 -18.92 -1.87 4.64
N GLY A 254 -19.25 -3.12 5.03
CA GLY A 254 -20.62 -3.64 5.07
C GLY A 254 -21.57 -2.88 5.99
N LEU A 255 -21.06 -2.05 6.89
CA LEU A 255 -21.87 -1.17 7.73
C LEU A 255 -22.41 0.07 6.99
N PHE A 256 -21.88 0.37 5.82
CA PHE A 256 -22.35 1.49 4.99
C PHE A 256 -23.36 1.02 3.95
N PRO A 257 -24.33 1.87 3.56
CA PRO A 257 -25.21 1.56 2.45
C PRO A 257 -24.43 1.24 1.17
N PRO A 258 -24.92 0.34 0.32
CA PRO A 258 -24.29 0.03 -0.95
C PRO A 258 -23.97 1.27 -1.79
N SER A 259 -22.83 1.27 -2.46
CA SER A 259 -22.29 2.37 -3.27
C SER A 259 -21.97 3.65 -2.50
N THR A 260 -21.73 3.54 -1.18
CA THR A 260 -21.28 4.66 -0.35
C THR A 260 -19.98 4.34 0.36
N LYS A 261 -19.12 5.35 0.52
CA LYS A 261 -17.82 5.20 1.17
C LYS A 261 -17.06 3.96 0.65
N GLU A 262 -16.41 3.22 1.54
CA GLU A 262 -15.65 2.01 1.20
C GLU A 262 -16.53 0.84 0.71
N ASN A 263 -17.84 0.93 0.87
CA ASN A 263 -18.77 -0.07 0.34
C ASN A 263 -19.19 0.22 -1.11
N GLY A 264 -18.21 0.34 -1.99
CA GLY A 264 -18.43 0.55 -3.42
C GLY A 264 -18.64 2.01 -3.83
N GLY A 265 -18.24 2.97 -3.00
CA GLY A 265 -18.21 4.39 -3.36
C GLY A 265 -17.13 4.72 -4.38
N ILE A 266 -17.17 5.94 -4.90
CA ILE A 266 -16.19 6.51 -5.83
C ILE A 266 -15.33 7.52 -5.06
N PHE A 267 -14.02 7.29 -5.00
CA PHE A 267 -13.07 8.14 -4.31
C PHE A 267 -12.19 8.89 -5.32
N SER A 268 -12.02 10.19 -5.14
CA SER A 268 -11.17 10.99 -6.03
C SER A 268 -9.72 10.48 -6.10
N GLN A 269 -9.18 9.97 -5.00
CA GLN A 269 -7.82 9.43 -4.96
C GLN A 269 -7.69 8.17 -5.81
N THR A 270 -8.66 7.25 -5.74
CA THR A 270 -8.61 6.01 -6.53
C THR A 270 -8.82 6.28 -8.03
N GLN A 271 -9.55 7.35 -8.41
CA GLN A 271 -9.62 7.79 -9.79
C GLN A 271 -8.24 8.25 -10.29
N GLY A 272 -7.46 8.94 -9.45
CA GLY A 272 -6.08 9.30 -9.78
C GLY A 272 -5.20 8.10 -10.07
N TRP A 273 -5.36 7.00 -9.34
CA TRP A 273 -4.64 5.74 -9.61
C TRP A 273 -5.11 5.10 -10.92
N LEU A 274 -6.42 5.08 -11.18
CA LEU A 274 -6.97 4.56 -12.43
C LEU A 274 -6.42 5.32 -13.63
N ILE A 275 -6.49 6.66 -13.58
CA ILE A 275 -5.96 7.52 -14.65
C ILE A 275 -4.45 7.28 -14.86
N LEU A 276 -3.69 7.14 -13.78
CA LEU A 276 -2.26 6.87 -13.87
C LEU A 276 -1.98 5.49 -14.49
N ALA A 277 -2.73 4.46 -14.09
CA ALA A 277 -2.59 3.12 -14.64
C ALA A 277 -2.89 3.10 -16.16
N GLU A 278 -4.01 3.68 -16.58
CA GLU A 278 -4.37 3.78 -18.01
C GLU A 278 -3.33 4.60 -18.80
N ALA A 279 -2.84 5.70 -18.24
CA ALA A 279 -1.79 6.51 -18.87
C ALA A 279 -0.48 5.74 -19.05
N LEU A 280 -0.08 4.94 -18.05
CA LEU A 280 1.13 4.09 -18.13
C LEU A 280 1.00 2.99 -19.19
N MET A 281 -0.21 2.52 -19.47
CA MET A 281 -0.52 1.56 -20.54
C MET A 281 -0.63 2.23 -21.92
N GLY A 282 -0.65 3.56 -21.98
CA GLY A 282 -0.81 4.33 -23.22
C GLY A 282 -2.27 4.57 -23.64
N HIS A 283 -3.23 4.36 -22.75
CA HIS A 283 -4.66 4.55 -22.97
C HIS A 283 -5.09 5.98 -22.59
N GLY A 284 -4.56 6.98 -23.27
CA GLY A 284 -4.84 8.39 -22.96
C GLY A 284 -6.24 8.89 -23.33
N ASP A 285 -7.06 8.06 -23.92
CA ASP A 285 -8.43 8.29 -24.39
C ASP A 285 -9.51 7.65 -23.51
N LYS A 286 -9.12 6.94 -22.47
CA LYS A 286 -9.99 6.30 -21.47
C LYS A 286 -10.23 7.14 -20.24
#